data_b045fe180c9cd8b369b20849d7a30c9b
#
_entry.id   b045fe180c9cd8b369b20849d7a30c9b
#
_cell.length_a   1.000
_cell.length_b   1.000
_cell.length_c   1.000
_cell.angle_alpha   90.00
_cell.angle_beta   90.00
_cell.angle_gamma   90.00
#
_symmetry.space_group_name_H-M   'P 1'
#
loop_
_entity.id
_entity.type
_entity.pdbx_description
1 polymer ?
#
loop_
_entity_poly.entity_id
_entity_poly.type
_entity_poly.pdbx_seq_one_letter_code
_entity_poly.pdbx_strand_id
1 'polypeptide(L)'
;MFENLSDRLERSFKILKGEGKITEINVAETMKDVRRALLDADVNYKVAKEFTNKVKEKALGMNVLTAVKPGQLMVKLVHDELAELMGGEEAPLHLESRPAVILMSGLQGSGKTTFSGKLANMLKNKKGKKPLLVACDVYRPAAIQQLHVVGEQVGVPVYSEPDNKDVLSIADHALQQAKTNGNDVVIVDTAGRLAVDEQMMQEISNLKNHLNPDETLFVVDSMTGQDAVNTAKEFNDRLNFNGVVLTKLDGDTRGGAALSIRTVVTKPIKFIGTGEKMEAIDVFHPARMADRILGMGDVVSLVERAQEQFDLEEAKKLEKKIRKNQFDFNDFYNQIQQIKKMGNIKDLAAMIPGVGKAIRDVDIPEDAFKGIEAIIQSMTPKERTNPSILNTSRRQRIAKGSGTNIQEVNKLIKQFEQTRKMMQMMTGNKMAQMMGRMKGMPGMPKMPGM
;
A
#
# COMPACT_ATOMS: atom_id res chain seq x y z
N MET A 1 3.37 8.87 1.85
CA MET A 1 4.49 7.92 1.63
C MET A 1 5.56 8.60 0.77
N PHE A 2 6.78 8.70 1.24
CA PHE A 2 7.97 9.28 0.55
C PHE A 2 7.86 10.73 0.05
N GLU A 3 6.91 11.51 0.51
CA GLU A 3 6.61 12.85 -0.06
C GLU A 3 7.80 13.80 -0.02
N ASN A 4 8.49 13.89 1.12
CA ASN A 4 9.67 14.75 1.28
C ASN A 4 10.81 14.35 0.34
N LEU A 5 11.06 13.04 0.21
CA LEU A 5 12.11 12.52 -0.68
C LEU A 5 11.75 12.78 -2.15
N SER A 6 10.51 12.49 -2.55
CA SER A 6 10.02 12.69 -3.92
C SER A 6 10.14 14.14 -4.36
N ASP A 7 9.73 15.10 -3.51
CA ASP A 7 9.79 16.53 -3.84
C ASP A 7 11.23 17.04 -4.01
N ARG A 8 12.15 16.54 -3.18
CA ARG A 8 13.57 16.91 -3.27
C ARG A 8 14.23 16.33 -4.51
N LEU A 9 13.99 15.05 -4.81
CA LEU A 9 14.49 14.39 -6.01
C LEU A 9 13.97 15.07 -7.28
N GLU A 10 12.69 15.41 -7.32
CA GLU A 10 12.13 16.14 -8.47
C GLU A 10 12.78 17.52 -8.69
N ARG A 11 13.07 18.25 -7.61
CA ARG A 11 13.78 19.54 -7.71
C ARG A 11 15.17 19.34 -8.28
N SER A 12 15.92 18.34 -7.82
CA SER A 12 17.26 18.02 -8.33
C SER A 12 17.26 17.68 -9.82
N PHE A 13 16.22 16.97 -10.30
CA PHE A 13 16.10 16.63 -11.73
C PHE A 13 15.57 17.78 -12.60
N LYS A 14 14.89 18.79 -12.04
CA LYS A 14 14.45 19.98 -12.80
C LYS A 14 15.62 20.76 -13.35
N ILE A 15 16.75 20.79 -12.66
CA ILE A 15 17.97 21.48 -13.10
C ILE A 15 18.49 20.84 -14.39
N LEU A 16 18.48 19.52 -14.49
CA LEU A 16 18.91 18.78 -15.68
C LEU A 16 17.92 18.83 -16.87
N LYS A 17 16.66 19.16 -16.64
CA LYS A 17 15.66 19.25 -17.72
C LYS A 17 15.93 20.38 -18.73
N GLY A 18 16.72 21.39 -18.33
CA GLY A 18 17.14 22.52 -19.20
C GLY A 18 18.43 22.30 -19.95
N GLU A 19 19.20 21.24 -19.60
CA GLU A 19 20.52 20.99 -20.16
C GLU A 19 20.45 20.17 -21.45
N GLY A 20 21.18 20.61 -22.46
CA GLY A 20 21.23 19.95 -23.77
C GLY A 20 22.15 18.71 -23.83
N LYS A 21 23.07 18.55 -22.87
CA LYS A 21 24.04 17.44 -22.80
C LYS A 21 24.32 17.02 -21.35
N ILE A 22 24.59 15.74 -21.17
CA ILE A 22 25.14 15.21 -19.91
C ILE A 22 26.63 15.54 -19.89
N THR A 23 27.04 16.30 -18.88
CA THR A 23 28.44 16.59 -18.61
C THR A 23 28.82 16.05 -17.23
N GLU A 24 30.12 15.82 -17.00
CA GLU A 24 30.57 15.34 -15.69
C GLU A 24 30.22 16.32 -14.57
N ILE A 25 30.24 17.62 -14.86
CA ILE A 25 29.95 18.67 -13.89
C ILE A 25 28.47 18.63 -13.48
N ASN A 26 27.53 18.64 -14.44
CA ASN A 26 26.09 18.67 -14.12
C ASN A 26 25.59 17.35 -13.51
N VAL A 27 26.19 16.20 -13.88
CA VAL A 27 25.95 14.93 -13.20
C VAL A 27 26.44 14.96 -11.76
N ALA A 28 27.66 15.49 -11.51
CA ALA A 28 28.23 15.55 -10.17
C ALA A 28 27.40 16.47 -9.24
N GLU A 29 26.94 17.62 -9.73
CA GLU A 29 26.08 18.52 -8.98
C GLU A 29 24.73 17.88 -8.66
N THR A 30 24.07 17.29 -9.65
CA THR A 30 22.80 16.60 -9.43
C THR A 30 22.93 15.44 -8.43
N MET A 31 24.01 14.65 -8.53
CA MET A 31 24.24 13.54 -7.59
C MET A 31 24.57 14.04 -6.18
N LYS A 32 25.14 15.21 -6.03
CA LYS A 32 25.33 15.85 -4.71
C LYS A 32 23.98 16.20 -4.09
N ASP A 33 23.06 16.77 -4.87
CA ASP A 33 21.72 17.12 -4.39
C ASP A 33 20.88 15.86 -4.11
N VAL A 34 20.94 14.84 -4.96
CA VAL A 34 20.31 13.54 -4.73
C VAL A 34 20.84 12.89 -3.42
N ARG A 35 22.16 12.93 -3.20
CA ARG A 35 22.73 12.41 -1.95
C ARG A 35 22.20 13.17 -0.73
N ARG A 36 22.12 14.48 -0.80
CA ARG A 36 21.56 15.30 0.27
C ARG A 36 20.09 14.93 0.52
N ALA A 37 19.29 14.78 -0.54
CA ALA A 37 17.89 14.36 -0.43
C ALA A 37 17.73 12.98 0.26
N LEU A 38 18.60 12.02 -0.07
CA LEU A 38 18.63 10.70 0.57
C LEU A 38 19.01 10.79 2.06
N LEU A 39 20.02 11.59 2.41
CA LEU A 39 20.43 11.79 3.81
C LEU A 39 19.35 12.48 4.64
N ASP A 40 18.68 13.48 4.08
CA ASP A 40 17.57 14.17 4.73
C ASP A 40 16.32 13.27 4.89
N ALA A 41 16.26 12.20 4.09
CA ALA A 41 15.28 11.12 4.22
C ALA A 41 15.71 9.98 5.17
N ASP A 42 16.72 10.19 5.99
CA ASP A 42 17.29 9.21 6.92
C ASP A 42 17.88 7.94 6.24
N VAL A 43 18.33 8.04 4.99
CA VAL A 43 19.08 6.96 4.36
C VAL A 43 20.48 6.87 4.95
N ASN A 44 20.96 5.67 5.20
CA ASN A 44 22.33 5.45 5.70
C ASN A 44 23.36 6.10 4.78
N TYR A 45 24.35 6.81 5.37
CA TYR A 45 25.36 7.56 4.61
C TYR A 45 26.13 6.71 3.60
N LYS A 46 26.55 5.49 4.00
CA LYS A 46 27.28 4.58 3.10
C LYS A 46 26.41 4.20 1.91
N VAL A 47 25.15 3.85 2.17
CA VAL A 47 24.16 3.50 1.14
C VAL A 47 23.95 4.67 0.18
N ALA A 48 23.71 5.88 0.69
CA ALA A 48 23.51 7.07 -0.14
C ALA A 48 24.75 7.42 -1.00
N LYS A 49 25.96 7.22 -0.43
CA LYS A 49 27.23 7.46 -1.14
C LYS A 49 27.44 6.43 -2.26
N GLU A 50 27.28 5.15 -1.99
CA GLU A 50 27.44 4.07 -2.97
C GLU A 50 26.41 4.22 -4.10
N PHE A 51 25.15 4.45 -3.77
CA PHE A 51 24.09 4.74 -4.72
C PHE A 51 24.45 5.87 -5.70
N THR A 52 24.81 7.03 -5.16
CA THR A 52 25.13 8.19 -6.03
C THR A 52 26.39 7.99 -6.87
N ASN A 53 27.38 7.24 -6.38
CA ASN A 53 28.55 6.89 -7.13
C ASN A 53 28.21 5.95 -8.30
N LYS A 54 27.43 4.89 -8.06
CA LYS A 54 26.98 3.97 -9.12
C LYS A 54 26.18 4.67 -10.19
N VAL A 55 25.23 5.57 -9.82
CA VAL A 55 24.48 6.36 -10.81
C VAL A 55 25.43 7.26 -11.62
N LYS A 56 26.41 7.92 -10.96
CA LYS A 56 27.41 8.75 -11.66
C LYS A 56 28.22 7.92 -12.67
N GLU A 57 28.74 6.77 -12.27
CA GLU A 57 29.50 5.88 -13.14
C GLU A 57 28.69 5.41 -14.35
N LYS A 58 27.45 4.96 -14.12
CA LYS A 58 26.52 4.55 -15.20
C LYS A 58 26.22 5.71 -16.14
N ALA A 59 26.00 6.91 -15.63
CA ALA A 59 25.70 8.09 -16.45
C ALA A 59 26.87 8.53 -17.33
N LEU A 60 28.10 8.46 -16.81
CA LEU A 60 29.32 8.84 -17.56
C LEU A 60 29.77 7.75 -18.55
N GLY A 61 29.46 6.48 -18.27
CA GLY A 61 29.77 5.35 -19.17
C GLY A 61 28.81 5.20 -20.35
N MET A 62 27.69 5.90 -20.36
CA MET A 62 26.71 5.79 -21.45
C MET A 62 27.03 6.80 -22.57
N ASN A 63 27.24 6.30 -23.78
CA ASN A 63 27.16 7.10 -25.01
C ASN A 63 25.69 7.56 -25.12
N VAL A 64 25.41 8.85 -24.88
CA VAL A 64 24.08 9.42 -24.98
C VAL A 64 23.56 9.22 -26.39
N LEU A 65 22.66 8.25 -26.57
CA LEU A 65 21.90 8.13 -27.81
C LEU A 65 21.17 9.46 -28.04
N THR A 66 21.40 10.08 -29.18
CA THR A 66 20.88 11.41 -29.56
C THR A 66 19.36 11.57 -29.51
N ALA A 67 18.62 10.48 -29.24
CA ALA A 67 17.16 10.44 -29.24
C ALA A 67 16.50 10.65 -27.84
N VAL A 68 17.25 10.61 -26.73
CA VAL A 68 16.70 10.74 -25.38
C VAL A 68 17.21 12.01 -24.71
N LYS A 69 16.31 12.79 -24.09
CA LYS A 69 16.71 14.00 -23.35
C LYS A 69 17.54 13.62 -22.11
N PRO A 70 18.65 14.31 -21.85
CA PRO A 70 19.56 14.01 -20.74
C PRO A 70 18.86 13.83 -19.38
N GLY A 71 17.91 14.71 -19.04
CA GLY A 71 17.15 14.59 -17.81
C GLY A 71 16.28 13.33 -17.71
N GLN A 72 15.76 12.82 -18.82
CA GLN A 72 14.97 11.57 -18.82
C GLN A 72 15.87 10.34 -18.61
N LEU A 73 17.08 10.37 -19.19
CA LEU A 73 18.06 9.30 -18.97
C LEU A 73 18.50 9.24 -17.51
N MET A 74 18.76 10.39 -16.88
CA MET A 74 19.13 10.46 -15.46
C MET A 74 18.02 9.95 -14.55
N VAL A 75 16.76 10.32 -14.81
CA VAL A 75 15.61 9.80 -14.04
C VAL A 75 15.53 8.28 -14.18
N LYS A 76 15.72 7.74 -15.39
CA LYS A 76 15.74 6.28 -15.61
C LYS A 76 16.87 5.60 -14.84
N LEU A 77 18.11 6.13 -14.90
CA LEU A 77 19.24 5.57 -14.18
C LEU A 77 19.02 5.56 -12.67
N VAL A 78 18.46 6.63 -12.12
CA VAL A 78 18.13 6.73 -10.70
C VAL A 78 16.99 5.75 -10.34
N HIS A 79 15.97 5.61 -11.18
CA HIS A 79 14.91 4.64 -11.00
C HIS A 79 15.45 3.21 -10.93
N ASP A 80 16.24 2.82 -11.93
CA ASP A 80 16.78 1.47 -12.03
C ASP A 80 17.71 1.15 -10.85
N GLU A 81 18.55 2.12 -10.42
CA GLU A 81 19.42 1.94 -9.26
C GLU A 81 18.65 1.93 -7.93
N LEU A 82 17.55 2.71 -7.80
CA LEU A 82 16.66 2.62 -6.64
C LEU A 82 15.98 1.25 -6.56
N ALA A 83 15.48 0.74 -7.69
CA ALA A 83 14.87 -0.58 -7.74
C ALA A 83 15.90 -1.66 -7.35
N GLU A 84 17.13 -1.59 -7.88
CA GLU A 84 18.20 -2.53 -7.54
C GLU A 84 18.62 -2.44 -6.07
N LEU A 85 18.74 -1.23 -5.51
CA LEU A 85 19.04 -1.01 -4.10
C LEU A 85 18.01 -1.68 -3.18
N MET A 86 16.74 -1.68 -3.59
CA MET A 86 15.63 -2.30 -2.84
C MET A 86 15.48 -3.80 -3.10
N GLY A 87 16.29 -4.40 -3.98
CA GLY A 87 16.30 -5.85 -4.22
C GLY A 87 16.03 -6.29 -5.65
N GLY A 88 15.72 -5.35 -6.57
CA GLY A 88 15.48 -5.61 -8.00
C GLY A 88 14.12 -6.25 -8.26
N GLU A 89 13.88 -7.41 -7.71
CA GLU A 89 12.69 -8.23 -7.93
C GLU A 89 11.89 -8.46 -6.64
N GLU A 90 10.64 -8.87 -6.81
CA GLU A 90 9.75 -9.31 -5.74
C GLU A 90 10.30 -10.59 -5.08
N ALA A 91 10.21 -10.68 -3.76
CA ALA A 91 10.58 -11.85 -3.00
C ALA A 91 9.33 -12.58 -2.47
N PRO A 92 8.92 -13.70 -3.05
CA PRO A 92 7.73 -14.44 -2.62
C PRO A 92 7.90 -15.09 -1.25
N LEU A 93 6.77 -15.45 -0.62
CA LEU A 93 6.78 -16.37 0.52
C LEU A 93 7.03 -17.80 0.07
N HIS A 94 7.90 -18.49 0.78
CA HIS A 94 8.10 -19.92 0.65
C HIS A 94 7.22 -20.66 1.67
N LEU A 95 6.21 -21.38 1.22
CA LEU A 95 5.23 -22.09 2.05
C LEU A 95 5.14 -23.53 1.53
N GLU A 96 6.18 -24.31 1.78
CA GLU A 96 6.34 -25.67 1.21
C GLU A 96 5.80 -26.75 2.13
N SER A 97 5.89 -26.53 3.45
CA SER A 97 5.43 -27.49 4.47
C SER A 97 3.91 -27.51 4.61
N ARG A 98 3.38 -28.54 5.26
CA ARG A 98 1.94 -28.67 5.58
C ARG A 98 1.73 -29.13 7.02
N PRO A 99 1.32 -28.23 7.93
CA PRO A 99 1.15 -26.79 7.73
C PRO A 99 2.49 -26.08 7.54
N ALA A 100 2.52 -25.05 6.68
CA ALA A 100 3.66 -24.15 6.57
C ALA A 100 3.69 -23.22 7.78
N VAL A 101 4.88 -22.94 8.34
CA VAL A 101 5.05 -22.14 9.55
C VAL A 101 5.69 -20.81 9.22
N ILE A 102 5.03 -19.72 9.62
CA ILE A 102 5.56 -18.36 9.54
C ILE A 102 5.78 -17.84 10.96
N LEU A 103 7.03 -17.53 11.30
CA LEU A 103 7.40 -16.94 12.58
C LEU A 103 7.52 -15.42 12.46
N MET A 104 6.77 -14.68 13.27
CA MET A 104 6.82 -13.22 13.31
C MET A 104 7.78 -12.76 14.40
N SER A 105 8.74 -11.89 14.07
CA SER A 105 9.73 -11.34 15.00
C SER A 105 9.81 -9.82 14.90
N GLY A 106 10.31 -9.15 15.93
CA GLY A 106 10.48 -7.69 15.96
C GLY A 106 10.17 -7.06 17.33
N LEU A 107 10.42 -5.77 17.46
CA LEU A 107 10.20 -5.04 18.72
C LEU A 107 8.73 -4.82 19.05
N GLN A 108 8.45 -4.45 20.30
CA GLN A 108 7.12 -4.01 20.72
C GLN A 108 6.71 -2.76 19.93
N GLY A 109 5.43 -2.70 19.50
CA GLY A 109 4.90 -1.58 18.73
C GLY A 109 5.28 -1.58 17.25
N SER A 110 6.09 -2.54 16.78
CA SER A 110 6.41 -2.68 15.36
C SER A 110 5.25 -3.14 14.49
N GLY A 111 4.13 -3.55 15.09
CA GLY A 111 2.92 -3.97 14.37
C GLY A 111 2.82 -5.46 14.06
N LYS A 112 3.60 -6.34 14.72
CA LYS A 112 3.57 -7.80 14.51
C LYS A 112 2.18 -8.38 14.54
N THR A 113 1.46 -8.21 15.64
CA THR A 113 0.11 -8.78 15.86
C THR A 113 -0.89 -8.32 14.79
N THR A 114 -0.91 -7.02 14.49
CA THR A 114 -1.77 -6.48 13.43
C THR A 114 -1.36 -7.02 12.07
N PHE A 115 -0.05 -7.12 11.80
CA PHE A 115 0.44 -7.64 10.54
C PHE A 115 0.19 -9.15 10.39
N SER A 116 0.26 -9.93 11.47
CA SER A 116 -0.12 -11.36 11.49
C SER A 116 -1.56 -11.54 10.98
N GLY A 117 -2.50 -10.68 11.44
CA GLY A 117 -3.87 -10.69 10.95
C GLY A 117 -4.01 -10.26 9.49
N LYS A 118 -3.30 -9.22 9.06
CA LYS A 118 -3.29 -8.79 7.66
C LYS A 118 -2.75 -9.87 6.73
N LEU A 119 -1.67 -10.53 7.13
CA LEU A 119 -1.08 -11.63 6.38
C LEU A 119 -2.03 -12.82 6.31
N ALA A 120 -2.66 -13.20 7.43
CA ALA A 120 -3.68 -14.24 7.46
C ALA A 120 -4.86 -13.92 6.55
N ASN A 121 -5.35 -12.67 6.57
CA ASN A 121 -6.42 -12.19 5.69
C ASN A 121 -6.03 -12.30 4.21
N MET A 122 -4.83 -11.87 3.85
CA MET A 122 -4.31 -11.96 2.49
C MET A 122 -4.17 -13.42 2.04
N LEU A 123 -3.58 -14.29 2.87
CA LEU A 123 -3.40 -15.71 2.55
C LEU A 123 -4.74 -16.42 2.36
N LYS A 124 -5.73 -16.13 3.21
CA LYS A 124 -7.08 -16.67 3.11
C LYS A 124 -7.78 -16.21 1.84
N ASN A 125 -7.86 -14.90 1.61
CA ASN A 125 -8.71 -14.33 0.57
C ASN A 125 -8.06 -14.33 -0.82
N LYS A 126 -6.74 -14.10 -0.90
CA LYS A 126 -6.03 -14.01 -2.19
C LYS A 126 -5.33 -15.32 -2.60
N LYS A 127 -4.93 -16.16 -1.63
CA LYS A 127 -4.19 -17.39 -1.90
C LYS A 127 -4.99 -18.67 -1.59
N GLY A 128 -6.24 -18.54 -1.10
CA GLY A 128 -7.12 -19.68 -0.78
C GLY A 128 -6.61 -20.58 0.33
N LYS A 129 -5.70 -20.06 1.18
CA LYS A 129 -5.11 -20.81 2.30
C LYS A 129 -6.04 -20.85 3.52
N LYS A 130 -5.79 -21.80 4.43
CA LYS A 130 -6.48 -21.93 5.70
C LYS A 130 -5.53 -21.62 6.87
N PRO A 131 -5.28 -20.33 7.17
CA PRO A 131 -4.34 -19.97 8.21
C PRO A 131 -4.89 -20.23 9.62
N LEU A 132 -3.96 -20.47 10.58
CA LEU A 132 -4.16 -20.47 12.02
C LEU A 132 -3.21 -19.41 12.61
N LEU A 133 -3.73 -18.51 13.43
CA LEU A 133 -2.94 -17.58 14.22
C LEU A 133 -2.58 -18.20 15.56
N VAL A 134 -1.35 -18.03 16.05
CA VAL A 134 -0.89 -18.59 17.32
C VAL A 134 -0.33 -17.49 18.22
N ALA A 135 -0.88 -17.37 19.44
CA ALA A 135 -0.50 -16.37 20.42
C ALA A 135 0.69 -16.85 21.27
N CYS A 136 1.90 -16.43 20.92
CA CYS A 136 3.12 -16.69 21.70
C CYS A 136 3.65 -15.44 22.44
N ASP A 137 2.88 -14.34 22.52
CA ASP A 137 3.15 -13.22 23.44
C ASP A 137 2.50 -13.50 24.80
N VAL A 138 3.08 -14.43 25.54
CA VAL A 138 2.54 -14.95 26.81
C VAL A 138 2.77 -14.03 28.01
N TYR A 139 3.57 -12.98 27.83
CA TYR A 139 3.89 -12.03 28.90
C TYR A 139 2.87 -10.91 29.03
N ARG A 140 2.06 -10.70 27.99
CA ARG A 140 1.06 -9.63 27.93
C ARG A 140 -0.33 -10.19 27.61
N PRO A 141 -1.20 -10.37 28.63
CA PRO A 141 -2.56 -10.87 28.40
C PRO A 141 -3.35 -10.05 27.35
N ALA A 142 -3.12 -8.74 27.33
CA ALA A 142 -3.74 -7.86 26.32
C ALA A 142 -3.29 -8.18 24.87
N ALA A 143 -2.08 -8.70 24.67
CA ALA A 143 -1.60 -9.07 23.33
C ALA A 143 -2.30 -10.34 22.83
N ILE A 144 -2.52 -11.33 23.70
CA ILE A 144 -3.30 -12.53 23.39
C ILE A 144 -4.72 -12.12 22.98
N GLN A 145 -5.35 -11.26 23.79
CA GLN A 145 -6.70 -10.77 23.51
C GLN A 145 -6.75 -9.96 22.21
N GLN A 146 -5.74 -9.13 21.95
CA GLN A 146 -5.61 -8.39 20.69
C GLN A 146 -5.55 -9.32 19.48
N LEU A 147 -4.79 -10.42 19.56
CA LEU A 147 -4.71 -11.38 18.46
C LEU A 147 -6.06 -12.06 18.21
N HIS A 148 -6.83 -12.38 19.26
CA HIS A 148 -8.20 -12.89 19.14
C HIS A 148 -9.12 -11.90 18.43
N VAL A 149 -9.11 -10.63 18.81
CA VAL A 149 -9.90 -9.57 18.15
C VAL A 149 -9.53 -9.46 16.68
N VAL A 150 -8.24 -9.49 16.36
CA VAL A 150 -7.74 -9.44 14.98
C VAL A 150 -8.18 -10.69 14.21
N GLY A 151 -8.07 -11.90 14.81
CA GLY A 151 -8.51 -13.15 14.21
C GLY A 151 -10.01 -13.16 13.90
N GLU A 152 -10.84 -12.69 14.84
CA GLU A 152 -12.28 -12.56 14.65
C GLU A 152 -12.61 -11.58 13.50
N GLN A 153 -11.93 -10.43 13.46
CA GLN A 153 -12.12 -9.41 12.41
C GLN A 153 -11.87 -9.95 11.00
N VAL A 154 -10.90 -10.84 10.84
CA VAL A 154 -10.55 -11.44 9.53
C VAL A 154 -11.17 -12.84 9.33
N GLY A 155 -11.89 -13.34 10.33
CA GLY A 155 -12.50 -14.67 10.33
C GLY A 155 -11.48 -15.79 10.22
N VAL A 156 -10.36 -15.69 10.96
CA VAL A 156 -9.28 -16.67 11.05
C VAL A 156 -9.20 -17.19 12.48
N PRO A 157 -9.14 -18.52 12.71
CA PRO A 157 -9.03 -19.10 14.05
C PRO A 157 -7.70 -18.69 14.71
N VAL A 158 -7.76 -18.53 16.05
CA VAL A 158 -6.62 -18.20 16.90
C VAL A 158 -6.43 -19.32 17.92
N TYR A 159 -5.22 -19.81 18.04
CA TYR A 159 -4.81 -20.73 19.11
C TYR A 159 -4.10 -19.95 20.21
N SER A 160 -4.46 -20.18 21.45
CA SER A 160 -3.84 -19.57 22.63
C SER A 160 -4.00 -20.45 23.87
N GLU A 161 -3.04 -20.38 24.77
CA GLU A 161 -3.06 -20.98 26.10
C GLU A 161 -2.70 -19.91 27.14
N PRO A 162 -3.67 -19.14 27.67
CA PRO A 162 -3.40 -17.95 28.47
C PRO A 162 -2.61 -18.22 29.77
N ASP A 163 -2.78 -19.42 30.34
CA ASP A 163 -2.11 -19.81 31.59
C ASP A 163 -0.74 -20.47 31.37
N ASN A 164 -0.45 -20.87 30.12
CA ASN A 164 0.82 -21.48 29.76
C ASN A 164 1.85 -20.40 29.42
N LYS A 165 3.04 -20.51 30.00
CA LYS A 165 4.19 -19.61 29.73
C LYS A 165 5.28 -20.25 28.87
N ASP A 166 5.14 -21.53 28.55
CA ASP A 166 6.06 -22.26 27.68
C ASP A 166 5.66 -22.10 26.22
N VAL A 167 6.31 -21.16 25.54
CA VAL A 167 6.04 -20.83 24.13
C VAL A 167 6.32 -22.01 23.18
N LEU A 168 7.24 -22.93 23.55
CA LEU A 168 7.57 -24.11 22.75
C LEU A 168 6.40 -25.10 22.81
N SER A 169 5.89 -25.36 24.01
CA SER A 169 4.71 -26.22 24.20
C SER A 169 3.47 -25.68 23.50
N ILE A 170 3.21 -24.37 23.60
CA ILE A 170 2.09 -23.71 22.89
C ILE A 170 2.21 -23.91 21.38
N ALA A 171 3.40 -23.74 20.84
CA ALA A 171 3.66 -23.89 19.41
C ALA A 171 3.43 -25.34 18.94
N ASP A 172 3.88 -26.34 19.70
CA ASP A 172 3.64 -27.77 19.39
C ASP A 172 2.17 -28.11 19.39
N HIS A 173 1.43 -27.70 20.42
CA HIS A 173 -0.01 -27.94 20.51
C HIS A 173 -0.75 -27.25 19.37
N ALA A 174 -0.35 -26.01 19.01
CA ALA A 174 -0.92 -25.30 17.88
C ALA A 174 -0.68 -26.02 16.55
N LEU A 175 0.51 -26.59 16.35
CA LEU A 175 0.82 -27.38 15.15
C LEU A 175 0.00 -28.68 15.09
N GLN A 176 -0.22 -29.35 16.22
CA GLN A 176 -1.09 -30.53 16.28
C GLN A 176 -2.53 -30.14 15.95
N GLN A 177 -3.04 -29.04 16.52
CA GLN A 177 -4.38 -28.56 16.21
C GLN A 177 -4.50 -28.18 14.73
N ALA A 178 -3.51 -27.50 14.16
CA ALA A 178 -3.49 -27.13 12.75
C ALA A 178 -3.60 -28.37 11.84
N LYS A 179 -2.85 -29.43 12.13
CA LYS A 179 -2.92 -30.70 11.39
C LYS A 179 -4.30 -31.34 11.52
N THR A 180 -4.88 -31.37 12.72
CA THR A 180 -6.20 -31.96 12.98
C THR A 180 -7.31 -31.19 12.27
N ASN A 181 -7.25 -29.86 12.26
CA ASN A 181 -8.27 -28.98 11.66
C ASN A 181 -8.06 -28.76 10.16
N GLY A 182 -6.97 -29.28 9.59
CA GLY A 182 -6.65 -29.11 8.17
C GLY A 182 -6.26 -27.66 7.82
N ASN A 183 -5.65 -26.93 8.78
CA ASN A 183 -5.01 -25.67 8.49
C ASN A 183 -3.71 -25.92 7.71
N ASP A 184 -3.45 -25.13 6.69
CA ASP A 184 -2.29 -25.31 5.81
C ASP A 184 -1.18 -24.26 6.05
N VAL A 185 -1.46 -23.24 6.86
CA VAL A 185 -0.49 -22.23 7.30
C VAL A 185 -0.70 -21.90 8.78
N VAL A 186 0.40 -21.83 9.53
CA VAL A 186 0.44 -21.41 10.93
C VAL A 186 1.27 -20.13 11.04
N ILE A 187 0.69 -19.07 11.58
CA ILE A 187 1.37 -17.78 11.79
C ILE A 187 1.56 -17.60 13.29
N VAL A 188 2.82 -17.63 13.74
CA VAL A 188 3.20 -17.54 15.15
C VAL A 188 3.54 -16.09 15.49
N ASP A 189 2.65 -15.43 16.25
CA ASP A 189 2.86 -14.06 16.76
C ASP A 189 3.63 -14.10 18.07
N THR A 190 4.86 -13.56 18.08
CA THR A 190 5.75 -13.62 19.23
C THR A 190 5.73 -12.35 20.07
N ALA A 191 6.19 -12.47 21.30
CA ALA A 191 6.43 -11.32 22.17
C ALA A 191 7.38 -10.30 21.51
N GLY A 192 7.17 -9.03 21.82
CA GLY A 192 8.10 -7.95 21.51
C GLY A 192 8.43 -7.18 22.78
N ARG A 193 9.67 -6.76 22.93
CA ARG A 193 10.10 -5.85 23.99
C ARG A 193 10.42 -4.48 23.42
N LEU A 194 10.56 -3.48 24.29
CA LEU A 194 10.86 -2.09 23.88
C LEU A 194 12.25 -1.92 23.27
N ALA A 195 13.17 -2.81 23.67
CA ALA A 195 14.54 -2.83 23.15
C ALA A 195 14.97 -4.27 22.92
N VAL A 196 16.01 -4.46 22.15
CA VAL A 196 16.65 -5.77 21.97
C VAL A 196 17.33 -6.15 23.28
N ASP A 197 16.95 -7.29 23.85
CA ASP A 197 17.59 -7.87 25.03
C ASP A 197 17.91 -9.34 24.81
N GLU A 198 18.88 -9.86 25.56
CA GLU A 198 19.40 -11.20 25.40
C GLU A 198 18.34 -12.28 25.66
N GLN A 199 17.45 -12.07 26.65
CA GLN A 199 16.43 -13.04 27.02
C GLN A 199 15.40 -13.19 25.91
N MET A 200 14.94 -12.06 25.32
CA MET A 200 14.01 -12.09 24.19
C MET A 200 14.64 -12.76 22.97
N MET A 201 15.89 -12.42 22.67
CA MET A 201 16.57 -12.98 21.51
C MET A 201 16.80 -14.48 21.66
N GLN A 202 17.12 -14.95 22.88
CA GLN A 202 17.25 -16.38 23.16
C GLN A 202 15.92 -17.11 23.02
N GLU A 203 14.82 -16.55 23.52
CA GLU A 203 13.48 -17.15 23.42
C GLU A 203 13.04 -17.30 21.96
N ILE A 204 13.16 -16.23 21.16
CA ILE A 204 12.79 -16.28 19.74
C ILE A 204 13.72 -17.23 18.97
N SER A 205 15.02 -17.27 19.30
CA SER A 205 15.97 -18.20 18.67
C SER A 205 15.63 -19.65 19.00
N ASN A 206 15.29 -19.94 20.25
CA ASN A 206 14.85 -21.28 20.67
C ASN A 206 13.57 -21.70 19.93
N LEU A 207 12.58 -20.79 19.86
CA LEU A 207 11.33 -21.02 19.17
C LEU A 207 11.54 -21.26 17.66
N LYS A 208 12.40 -20.46 17.03
CA LYS A 208 12.80 -20.64 15.63
C LYS A 208 13.45 -22.00 15.38
N ASN A 209 14.43 -22.35 16.20
CA ASN A 209 15.15 -23.62 16.05
C ASN A 209 14.24 -24.82 16.28
N HIS A 210 13.29 -24.71 17.21
CA HIS A 210 12.32 -25.76 17.54
C HIS A 210 11.30 -25.96 16.41
N LEU A 211 10.73 -24.86 15.89
CA LEU A 211 9.69 -24.89 14.85
C LEU A 211 10.26 -25.15 13.46
N ASN A 212 11.52 -24.80 13.21
CA ASN A 212 12.13 -24.77 11.87
C ASN A 212 11.18 -24.17 10.82
N PRO A 213 10.76 -22.88 10.99
CA PRO A 213 9.71 -22.28 10.19
C PRO A 213 10.13 -22.15 8.71
N ASP A 214 9.16 -22.29 7.80
CA ASP A 214 9.35 -22.02 6.38
C ASP A 214 9.76 -20.55 6.16
N GLU A 215 9.18 -19.64 6.95
CA GLU A 215 9.49 -18.22 6.92
C GLU A 215 9.66 -17.65 8.32
N THR A 216 10.74 -16.89 8.51
CA THR A 216 10.91 -16.00 9.66
C THR A 216 10.85 -14.57 9.14
N LEU A 217 9.83 -13.82 9.52
CA LEU A 217 9.61 -12.45 9.08
C LEU A 217 9.96 -11.46 10.20
N PHE A 218 10.85 -10.54 9.89
CA PHE A 218 11.19 -9.43 10.78
C PHE A 218 10.28 -8.24 10.49
N VAL A 219 9.45 -7.88 11.48
CA VAL A 219 8.49 -6.78 11.38
C VAL A 219 9.06 -5.53 12.05
N VAL A 220 9.14 -4.46 11.29
CA VAL A 220 9.72 -3.20 11.77
C VAL A 220 8.88 -2.00 11.36
N ASP A 221 8.81 -1.01 12.24
CA ASP A 221 8.15 0.26 12.00
C ASP A 221 9.03 1.14 11.12
N SER A 222 8.57 1.49 9.91
CA SER A 222 9.31 2.30 8.96
C SER A 222 9.56 3.74 9.46
N MET A 223 8.70 4.23 10.36
CA MET A 223 8.80 5.60 10.89
C MET A 223 10.00 5.79 11.83
N THR A 224 10.60 4.71 12.33
CA THR A 224 11.77 4.78 13.22
C THR A 224 13.09 5.07 12.48
N GLY A 225 13.04 5.20 11.16
CA GLY A 225 14.19 5.65 10.36
C GLY A 225 15.41 4.75 10.51
N GLN A 226 16.56 5.33 10.92
CA GLN A 226 17.81 4.59 11.03
C GLN A 226 17.81 3.56 12.18
N ASP A 227 16.98 3.75 13.22
CA ASP A 227 16.84 2.75 14.30
C ASP A 227 16.20 1.46 13.78
N ALA A 228 15.31 1.54 12.80
CA ALA A 228 14.79 0.37 12.10
C ALA A 228 15.90 -0.46 11.46
N VAL A 229 16.88 0.21 10.87
CA VAL A 229 18.04 -0.44 10.21
C VAL A 229 18.96 -1.11 11.22
N ASN A 230 19.26 -0.43 12.32
CA ASN A 230 20.12 -0.96 13.40
C ASN A 230 19.45 -2.19 14.04
N THR A 231 18.18 -2.08 14.38
CA THR A 231 17.39 -3.19 14.94
C THR A 231 17.32 -4.37 13.96
N ALA A 232 17.11 -4.11 12.67
CA ALA A 232 17.09 -5.16 11.67
C ALA A 232 18.43 -5.92 11.62
N LYS A 233 19.54 -5.22 11.74
CA LYS A 233 20.87 -5.84 11.79
C LYS A 233 21.03 -6.75 13.02
N GLU A 234 20.70 -6.27 14.20
CA GLU A 234 20.79 -7.08 15.45
C GLU A 234 19.93 -8.35 15.38
N PHE A 235 18.69 -8.22 14.88
CA PHE A 235 17.82 -9.38 14.67
C PHE A 235 18.36 -10.33 13.60
N ASN A 236 18.92 -9.80 12.51
CA ASN A 236 19.48 -10.65 11.45
C ASN A 236 20.71 -11.43 11.92
N ASP A 237 21.59 -10.80 12.68
CA ASP A 237 22.80 -11.43 13.20
C ASP A 237 22.48 -12.61 14.15
N ARG A 238 21.33 -12.56 14.85
CA ARG A 238 20.89 -13.61 15.78
C ARG A 238 19.94 -14.63 15.15
N LEU A 239 18.97 -14.17 14.39
CA LEU A 239 17.90 -15.01 13.87
C LEU A 239 18.11 -15.43 12.41
N ASN A 240 18.93 -14.73 11.64
CA ASN A 240 19.06 -14.95 10.20
C ASN A 240 17.66 -15.11 9.55
N PHE A 241 16.81 -14.09 9.70
CA PHE A 241 15.44 -14.13 9.18
C PHE A 241 15.38 -14.18 7.65
N ASN A 242 14.22 -14.58 7.07
CA ASN A 242 14.06 -14.76 5.63
C ASN A 242 13.64 -13.49 4.90
N GLY A 243 12.92 -12.59 5.58
CA GLY A 243 12.43 -11.38 4.96
C GLY A 243 12.02 -10.31 5.98
N VAL A 244 11.91 -9.09 5.48
CA VAL A 244 11.51 -7.91 6.23
C VAL A 244 10.09 -7.50 5.88
N VAL A 245 9.35 -7.05 6.88
CA VAL A 245 8.04 -6.42 6.75
C VAL A 245 8.16 -4.98 7.26
N LEU A 246 7.87 -4.01 6.41
CA LEU A 246 7.80 -2.60 6.78
C LEU A 246 6.36 -2.23 7.11
N THR A 247 6.09 -1.87 8.36
CA THR A 247 4.78 -1.38 8.79
C THR A 247 4.74 0.15 8.84
N LYS A 248 3.54 0.71 8.91
CA LYS A 248 3.27 2.15 9.04
C LYS A 248 3.89 3.01 7.93
N LEU A 249 4.03 2.43 6.75
CA LEU A 249 4.66 3.12 5.62
C LEU A 249 3.78 4.28 5.09
N ASP A 250 2.48 4.26 5.37
CA ASP A 250 1.54 5.35 5.12
C ASP A 250 1.89 6.63 5.89
N GLY A 251 2.41 6.51 7.13
CA GLY A 251 2.92 7.62 7.94
C GLY A 251 4.36 8.02 7.62
N ASP A 252 5.12 7.21 6.90
CA ASP A 252 6.52 7.47 6.57
C ASP A 252 6.64 8.36 5.33
N THR A 253 6.97 9.63 5.57
CA THR A 253 7.24 10.60 4.50
C THR A 253 8.69 10.62 4.03
N ARG A 254 9.61 9.96 4.76
CA ARG A 254 11.05 9.96 4.51
C ARG A 254 11.50 8.76 3.68
N GLY A 255 11.11 7.53 4.07
CA GLY A 255 11.40 6.31 3.33
C GLY A 255 12.81 5.74 3.48
N GLY A 256 13.64 6.32 4.35
CA GLY A 256 15.02 5.92 4.51
C GLY A 256 15.23 4.50 5.00
N ALA A 257 14.32 3.99 5.84
CA ALA A 257 14.35 2.61 6.30
C ALA A 257 14.23 1.63 5.15
N ALA A 258 13.28 1.83 4.22
CA ALA A 258 13.08 0.96 3.06
C ALA A 258 14.33 0.88 2.17
N LEU A 259 15.01 2.01 1.96
CA LEU A 259 16.22 2.08 1.13
C LEU A 259 17.46 1.49 1.82
N SER A 260 17.53 1.54 3.15
CA SER A 260 18.73 1.16 3.91
C SER A 260 18.70 -0.30 4.38
N ILE A 261 17.55 -0.82 4.81
CA ILE A 261 17.43 -2.14 5.44
C ILE A 261 17.97 -3.24 4.52
N ARG A 262 17.52 -3.28 3.26
CA ARG A 262 17.95 -4.30 2.29
C ARG A 262 19.46 -4.35 2.14
N THR A 263 20.10 -3.19 2.05
CA THR A 263 21.57 -3.10 1.88
C THR A 263 22.32 -3.53 3.13
N VAL A 264 21.81 -3.18 4.32
CA VAL A 264 22.50 -3.46 5.59
C VAL A 264 22.35 -4.93 6.00
N VAL A 265 21.16 -5.51 5.86
CA VAL A 265 20.90 -6.89 6.30
C VAL A 265 20.94 -7.93 5.18
N THR A 266 21.03 -7.51 3.92
CA THR A 266 21.05 -8.37 2.72
C THR A 266 19.83 -9.30 2.60
N LYS A 267 18.74 -8.97 3.30
CA LYS A 267 17.46 -9.71 3.27
C LYS A 267 16.40 -8.94 2.49
N PRO A 268 15.55 -9.63 1.74
CA PRO A 268 14.52 -8.97 0.95
C PRO A 268 13.44 -8.35 1.84
N ILE A 269 12.91 -7.21 1.40
CA ILE A 269 11.63 -6.72 1.90
C ILE A 269 10.55 -7.52 1.17
N LYS A 270 9.66 -8.18 1.91
CA LYS A 270 8.58 -9.01 1.31
C LYS A 270 7.24 -8.30 1.31
N PHE A 271 6.95 -7.54 2.36
CA PHE A 271 5.67 -6.89 2.53
C PHE A 271 5.80 -5.48 3.08
N ILE A 272 4.76 -4.69 2.82
CA ILE A 272 4.54 -3.36 3.40
C ILE A 272 3.13 -3.27 3.97
N GLY A 273 3.02 -2.62 5.15
CA GLY A 273 1.76 -2.19 5.72
C GLY A 273 1.50 -0.74 5.34
N THR A 274 0.37 -0.49 4.68
CA THR A 274 0.01 0.79 4.06
C THR A 274 -1.21 1.44 4.70
N GLY A 275 -1.47 1.18 5.98
CA GLY A 275 -2.59 1.73 6.73
C GLY A 275 -3.08 0.79 7.83
N GLU A 276 -4.13 1.17 8.55
CA GLU A 276 -4.64 0.42 9.71
C GLU A 276 -5.57 -0.73 9.33
N LYS A 277 -6.28 -0.65 8.19
CA LYS A 277 -7.24 -1.67 7.76
C LYS A 277 -6.59 -3.02 7.52
N MET A 278 -7.33 -4.11 7.70
CA MET A 278 -6.82 -5.48 7.52
C MET A 278 -6.44 -5.80 6.06
N GLU A 279 -7.00 -5.07 5.11
CA GLU A 279 -6.66 -5.15 3.68
C GLU A 279 -5.43 -4.32 3.30
N ALA A 280 -4.97 -3.42 4.21
CA ALA A 280 -3.85 -2.52 3.96
C ALA A 280 -2.50 -3.25 4.13
N ILE A 281 -2.27 -4.21 3.26
CA ILE A 281 -1.04 -4.98 3.08
C ILE A 281 -0.77 -5.11 1.59
N ASP A 282 0.45 -4.79 1.18
CA ASP A 282 0.91 -4.99 -0.19
C ASP A 282 2.19 -5.83 -0.21
N VAL A 283 2.38 -6.61 -1.27
CA VAL A 283 3.67 -7.23 -1.58
C VAL A 283 4.65 -6.11 -1.96
N PHE A 284 5.89 -6.23 -1.53
CA PHE A 284 6.91 -5.24 -1.85
C PHE A 284 7.44 -5.43 -3.27
N HIS A 285 7.19 -4.46 -4.13
CA HIS A 285 7.69 -4.44 -5.50
C HIS A 285 8.74 -3.33 -5.66
N PRO A 286 10.05 -3.64 -5.76
CA PRO A 286 11.12 -2.64 -5.84
C PRO A 286 10.93 -1.58 -6.91
N ALA A 287 10.59 -1.98 -8.13
CA ALA A 287 10.38 -1.05 -9.25
C ALA A 287 9.21 -0.09 -9.02
N ARG A 288 8.05 -0.59 -8.53
CA ARG A 288 6.89 0.27 -8.20
C ARG A 288 7.21 1.23 -7.05
N MET A 289 8.05 0.80 -6.11
CA MET A 289 8.51 1.64 -5.02
C MET A 289 9.44 2.75 -5.53
N ALA A 290 10.32 2.45 -6.48
CA ALA A 290 11.14 3.45 -7.15
C ALA A 290 10.28 4.47 -7.91
N ASP A 291 9.23 4.04 -8.60
CA ASP A 291 8.25 4.92 -9.25
C ASP A 291 7.58 5.88 -8.24
N ARG A 292 7.13 5.36 -7.08
CA ARG A 292 6.54 6.17 -6.01
C ARG A 292 7.53 7.20 -5.45
N ILE A 293 8.78 6.79 -5.20
CA ILE A 293 9.85 7.66 -4.69
C ILE A 293 10.16 8.79 -5.69
N LEU A 294 10.11 8.51 -6.99
CA LEU A 294 10.35 9.50 -8.04
C LEU A 294 9.13 10.34 -8.41
N GLY A 295 7.99 10.14 -7.72
CA GLY A 295 6.75 10.86 -7.97
C GLY A 295 6.12 10.52 -9.33
N MET A 296 6.47 9.37 -9.91
CA MET A 296 5.93 8.87 -11.18
C MET A 296 4.58 8.18 -11.04
N GLY A 297 4.13 7.99 -9.79
CA GLY A 297 2.90 7.26 -9.47
C GLY A 297 3.09 5.75 -9.47
N ASP A 298 2.01 5.02 -9.22
CA ASP A 298 1.98 3.55 -9.24
C ASP A 298 0.69 3.07 -9.89
N VAL A 299 0.61 3.24 -11.19
CA VAL A 299 -0.58 2.91 -11.98
C VAL A 299 -0.89 1.41 -11.92
N VAL A 300 0.13 0.55 -11.83
CA VAL A 300 -0.06 -0.91 -11.78
C VAL A 300 -0.77 -1.32 -10.51
N SER A 301 -0.29 -0.86 -9.34
CA SER A 301 -0.98 -1.12 -8.06
C SER A 301 -2.39 -0.54 -8.02
N LEU A 302 -2.61 0.63 -8.63
CA LEU A 302 -3.95 1.21 -8.73
C LEU A 302 -4.90 0.32 -9.55
N VAL A 303 -4.43 -0.18 -10.70
CA VAL A 303 -5.22 -1.08 -11.56
C VAL A 303 -5.48 -2.42 -10.86
N GLU A 304 -4.48 -3.00 -10.19
CA GLU A 304 -4.63 -4.24 -9.42
C GLU A 304 -5.67 -4.08 -8.31
N ARG A 305 -5.58 -3.02 -7.50
CA ARG A 305 -6.59 -2.72 -6.47
C ARG A 305 -7.97 -2.49 -7.05
N ALA A 306 -8.07 -1.80 -8.19
CA ALA A 306 -9.32 -1.65 -8.89
C ALA A 306 -9.87 -3.02 -9.32
N GLN A 307 -9.06 -3.87 -9.94
CA GLN A 307 -9.49 -5.20 -10.39
C GLN A 307 -9.93 -6.12 -9.25
N GLU A 308 -9.25 -6.07 -8.09
CA GLU A 308 -9.61 -6.86 -6.90
C GLU A 308 -10.96 -6.45 -6.30
N GLN A 309 -11.34 -5.17 -6.42
CA GLN A 309 -12.55 -4.62 -5.81
C GLN A 309 -13.73 -4.53 -6.79
N PHE A 310 -13.46 -4.61 -8.09
CA PHE A 310 -14.51 -4.57 -9.11
C PHE A 310 -15.05 -5.98 -9.40
N ASP A 311 -16.28 -6.22 -8.97
CA ASP A 311 -17.05 -7.35 -9.47
C ASP A 311 -17.43 -7.09 -10.94
N LEU A 312 -16.85 -7.86 -11.85
CA LEU A 312 -17.10 -7.77 -13.29
C LEU A 312 -18.59 -7.91 -13.65
N GLU A 313 -19.34 -8.67 -12.85
CA GLU A 313 -20.80 -8.83 -13.01
C GLU A 313 -21.54 -7.54 -12.60
N GLU A 314 -21.14 -6.92 -11.48
CA GLU A 314 -21.71 -5.63 -11.05
C GLU A 314 -21.37 -4.52 -12.03
N ALA A 315 -20.13 -4.49 -12.53
CA ALA A 315 -19.73 -3.50 -13.56
C ALA A 315 -20.56 -3.62 -14.86
N LYS A 316 -20.80 -4.85 -15.35
CA LYS A 316 -21.67 -5.09 -16.51
C LYS A 316 -23.14 -4.70 -16.25
N LYS A 317 -23.64 -4.96 -15.03
CA LYS A 317 -25.01 -4.54 -14.63
C LYS A 317 -25.11 -3.01 -14.58
N LEU A 318 -24.10 -2.35 -14.03
CA LEU A 318 -24.03 -0.89 -13.95
C LEU A 318 -23.96 -0.26 -15.35
N GLU A 319 -23.10 -0.78 -16.25
CA GLU A 319 -23.03 -0.32 -17.65
C GLU A 319 -24.38 -0.42 -18.35
N LYS A 320 -25.11 -1.55 -18.19
CA LYS A 320 -26.45 -1.71 -18.73
C LYS A 320 -27.44 -0.69 -18.18
N LYS A 321 -27.38 -0.38 -16.87
CA LYS A 321 -28.23 0.63 -16.22
C LYS A 321 -27.92 2.04 -16.74
N ILE A 322 -26.64 2.39 -16.90
CA ILE A 322 -26.20 3.69 -17.42
C ILE A 322 -26.73 3.88 -18.88
N ARG A 323 -26.56 2.85 -19.74
CA ARG A 323 -27.06 2.87 -21.11
C ARG A 323 -28.59 3.05 -21.19
N LYS A 324 -29.33 2.49 -20.21
CA LYS A 324 -30.79 2.62 -20.09
C LYS A 324 -31.26 3.87 -19.35
N ASN A 325 -30.36 4.78 -18.98
CA ASN A 325 -30.64 5.96 -18.14
C ASN A 325 -31.32 5.64 -16.79
N GLN A 326 -30.95 4.48 -16.20
CA GLN A 326 -31.50 3.94 -14.96
C GLN A 326 -30.52 4.05 -13.78
N PHE A 327 -29.45 4.85 -13.89
CA PHE A 327 -28.52 5.13 -12.80
C PHE A 327 -29.23 5.90 -11.70
N ASP A 328 -29.24 5.35 -10.48
CA ASP A 328 -29.96 5.85 -9.32
C ASP A 328 -29.06 6.12 -8.10
N PHE A 329 -29.63 6.58 -6.96
CA PHE A 329 -28.88 6.83 -5.74
C PHE A 329 -28.37 5.55 -5.06
N ASN A 330 -28.94 4.38 -5.30
CA ASN A 330 -28.39 3.12 -4.79
C ASN A 330 -27.10 2.77 -5.54
N ASP A 331 -27.08 2.95 -6.87
CA ASP A 331 -25.89 2.75 -7.68
C ASP A 331 -24.78 3.72 -7.27
N PHE A 332 -25.15 4.99 -7.03
CA PHE A 332 -24.19 6.01 -6.56
C PHE A 332 -23.63 5.68 -5.17
N TYR A 333 -24.47 5.21 -4.25
CA TYR A 333 -24.06 4.76 -2.93
C TYR A 333 -23.09 3.57 -3.00
N ASN A 334 -23.43 2.57 -3.83
CA ASN A 334 -22.56 1.40 -4.03
C ASN A 334 -21.19 1.79 -4.59
N GLN A 335 -21.12 2.76 -5.51
CA GLN A 335 -19.86 3.29 -6.01
C GLN A 335 -19.02 3.94 -4.91
N ILE A 336 -19.66 4.73 -4.01
CA ILE A 336 -18.96 5.31 -2.85
C ILE A 336 -18.42 4.22 -1.95
N GLN A 337 -19.20 3.16 -1.68
CA GLN A 337 -18.74 2.03 -0.87
C GLN A 337 -17.55 1.30 -1.52
N GLN A 338 -17.55 1.11 -2.84
CA GLN A 338 -16.44 0.51 -3.57
C GLN A 338 -15.17 1.38 -3.45
N ILE A 339 -15.28 2.70 -3.63
CA ILE A 339 -14.15 3.63 -3.46
C ILE A 339 -13.59 3.55 -2.02
N LYS A 340 -14.46 3.51 -1.01
CA LYS A 340 -14.04 3.38 0.40
C LYS A 340 -13.30 2.07 0.67
N LYS A 341 -13.69 0.97 0.01
CA LYS A 341 -13.01 -0.33 0.12
C LYS A 341 -11.62 -0.32 -0.52
N MET A 342 -11.38 0.47 -1.55
CA MET A 342 -10.08 0.57 -2.22
C MET A 342 -8.99 1.23 -1.36
N GLY A 343 -9.35 1.84 -0.23
CA GLY A 343 -8.43 2.49 0.69
C GLY A 343 -8.61 4.01 0.81
N ASN A 344 -7.58 4.71 1.28
CA ASN A 344 -7.62 6.16 1.41
C ASN A 344 -7.58 6.83 0.02
N ILE A 345 -8.47 7.80 -0.22
CA ILE A 345 -8.57 8.50 -1.50
C ILE A 345 -7.27 9.26 -1.83
N LYS A 346 -6.60 9.83 -0.82
CA LYS A 346 -5.30 10.49 -1.01
C LYS A 346 -4.25 9.52 -1.55
N ASP A 347 -4.22 8.30 -1.03
CA ASP A 347 -3.28 7.27 -1.46
C ASP A 347 -3.56 6.80 -2.89
N LEU A 348 -4.84 6.61 -3.22
CA LEU A 348 -5.26 6.26 -4.59
C LEU A 348 -4.91 7.37 -5.60
N ALA A 349 -5.14 8.62 -5.22
CA ALA A 349 -4.80 9.77 -6.05
C ALA A 349 -3.28 9.95 -6.21
N ALA A 350 -2.50 9.62 -5.19
CA ALA A 350 -1.03 9.64 -5.25
C ALA A 350 -0.47 8.60 -6.23
N MET A 351 -1.21 7.51 -6.50
CA MET A 351 -0.82 6.50 -7.50
C MET A 351 -0.99 6.98 -8.95
N ILE A 352 -1.74 8.06 -9.19
CA ILE A 352 -1.97 8.61 -10.53
C ILE A 352 -0.88 9.65 -10.85
N PRO A 353 -0.09 9.47 -11.92
CA PRO A 353 0.94 10.41 -12.33
C PRO A 353 0.37 11.83 -12.53
N GLY A 354 0.96 12.82 -11.86
CA GLY A 354 0.59 14.24 -11.97
C GLY A 354 -0.65 14.67 -11.17
N VAL A 355 -1.49 13.75 -10.67
CA VAL A 355 -2.70 14.06 -9.89
C VAL A 355 -2.39 14.14 -8.40
N GLY A 356 -1.46 13.33 -7.90
CA GLY A 356 -1.09 13.29 -6.49
C GLY A 356 -0.71 14.66 -5.93
N LYS A 357 -0.04 15.50 -6.73
CA LYS A 357 0.31 16.86 -6.33
C LYS A 357 -0.89 17.81 -6.23
N ALA A 358 -1.84 17.71 -7.16
CA ALA A 358 -3.01 18.59 -7.19
C ALA A 358 -3.99 18.30 -6.02
N ILE A 359 -3.96 17.07 -5.48
CA ILE A 359 -4.82 16.64 -4.37
C ILE A 359 -4.10 16.71 -3.01
N ARG A 360 -2.78 16.83 -2.98
CA ARG A 360 -1.97 16.88 -1.76
C ARG A 360 -2.43 17.98 -0.80
N ASP A 361 -2.71 19.16 -1.33
CA ASP A 361 -3.12 20.35 -0.57
C ASP A 361 -4.64 20.39 -0.27
N VAL A 362 -5.39 19.40 -0.81
CA VAL A 362 -6.82 19.28 -0.54
C VAL A 362 -6.99 18.40 0.70
N ASP A 363 -7.44 19.01 1.79
CA ASP A 363 -7.81 18.25 2.97
C ASP A 363 -9.12 17.50 2.70
N ILE A 364 -9.00 16.20 2.39
CA ILE A 364 -10.15 15.30 2.24
C ILE A 364 -10.26 14.54 3.56
N PRO A 365 -11.19 14.94 4.45
CA PRO A 365 -11.40 14.25 5.71
C PRO A 365 -11.76 12.78 5.43
N GLU A 366 -11.32 11.85 6.29
CA GLU A 366 -11.76 10.44 6.21
C GLU A 366 -13.29 10.32 6.25
N ASP A 367 -13.94 11.31 6.84
CA ASP A 367 -15.39 11.42 6.96
C ASP A 367 -16.08 12.11 5.78
N ALA A 368 -15.35 12.46 4.71
CA ALA A 368 -15.89 13.22 3.57
C ALA A 368 -17.16 12.60 2.96
N PHE A 369 -17.32 11.30 3.06
CA PHE A 369 -18.49 10.59 2.56
C PHE A 369 -19.60 10.39 3.61
N LYS A 370 -19.34 10.57 4.92
CA LYS A 370 -20.35 10.32 5.95
C LYS A 370 -21.63 11.14 5.75
N GLY A 371 -21.48 12.42 5.42
CA GLY A 371 -22.62 13.29 5.14
C GLY A 371 -23.42 12.83 3.91
N ILE A 372 -22.73 12.43 2.85
CA ILE A 372 -23.35 11.91 1.62
C ILE A 372 -24.11 10.60 1.90
N GLU A 373 -23.49 9.69 2.64
CA GLU A 373 -24.08 8.41 3.05
C GLU A 373 -25.33 8.64 3.90
N ALA A 374 -25.26 9.52 4.92
CA ALA A 374 -26.38 9.87 5.78
C ALA A 374 -27.57 10.45 5.00
N ILE A 375 -27.29 11.33 4.02
CA ILE A 375 -28.32 11.90 3.14
C ILE A 375 -28.99 10.79 2.32
N ILE A 376 -28.22 9.91 1.66
CA ILE A 376 -28.77 8.83 0.84
C ILE A 376 -29.55 7.82 1.70
N GLN A 377 -29.02 7.47 2.90
CA GLN A 377 -29.70 6.55 3.80
C GLN A 377 -31.00 7.12 4.37
N SER A 378 -31.11 8.46 4.49
CA SER A 378 -32.34 9.15 4.91
C SER A 378 -33.41 9.24 3.81
N MET A 379 -33.09 8.87 2.56
CA MET A 379 -34.05 8.74 1.47
C MET A 379 -34.82 7.43 1.59
N THR A 380 -36.11 7.45 1.25
CA THR A 380 -36.91 6.23 1.08
C THR A 380 -36.44 5.43 -0.13
N PRO A 381 -36.71 4.09 -0.23
CA PRO A 381 -36.34 3.29 -1.40
C PRO A 381 -36.87 3.88 -2.71
N LYS A 382 -38.09 4.44 -2.72
CA LYS A 382 -38.66 5.10 -3.91
C LYS A 382 -37.91 6.37 -4.31
N GLU A 383 -37.39 7.13 -3.36
CA GLU A 383 -36.62 8.35 -3.60
C GLU A 383 -35.23 8.04 -4.11
N ARG A 384 -34.61 6.93 -3.65
CA ARG A 384 -33.31 6.48 -4.14
C ARG A 384 -33.39 6.00 -5.58
N THR A 385 -34.46 5.25 -5.93
CA THR A 385 -34.65 4.72 -7.30
C THR A 385 -35.15 5.77 -8.27
N ASN A 386 -35.91 6.76 -7.81
CA ASN A 386 -36.45 7.82 -8.67
C ASN A 386 -36.14 9.23 -8.12
N PRO A 387 -34.94 9.77 -8.41
CA PRO A 387 -34.54 11.11 -7.94
C PRO A 387 -35.48 12.26 -8.38
N SER A 388 -36.29 12.09 -9.44
CA SER A 388 -37.17 13.15 -9.94
C SER A 388 -38.30 13.51 -8.98
N ILE A 389 -38.64 12.64 -8.02
CA ILE A 389 -39.70 12.91 -7.03
C ILE A 389 -39.22 13.77 -5.83
N LEU A 390 -37.93 14.14 -5.76
CA LEU A 390 -37.34 14.90 -4.67
C LEU A 390 -37.76 16.39 -4.73
N ASN A 391 -38.97 16.69 -4.25
CA ASN A 391 -39.46 18.05 -4.07
C ASN A 391 -38.90 18.72 -2.80
N THR A 392 -39.18 20.00 -2.58
CA THR A 392 -38.66 20.79 -1.46
C THR A 392 -38.99 20.17 -0.11
N SER A 393 -40.23 19.71 0.12
CA SER A 393 -40.64 19.10 1.38
C SER A 393 -39.86 17.82 1.69
N ARG A 394 -39.65 16.96 0.67
CA ARG A 394 -38.84 15.73 0.81
C ARG A 394 -37.38 16.04 1.11
N ARG A 395 -36.79 17.05 0.44
CA ARG A 395 -35.40 17.49 0.72
C ARG A 395 -35.25 18.02 2.14
N GLN A 396 -36.23 18.76 2.68
CA GLN A 396 -36.23 19.22 4.07
C GLN A 396 -36.30 18.05 5.05
N ARG A 397 -37.16 17.05 4.79
CA ARG A 397 -37.25 15.84 5.61
C ARG A 397 -35.94 15.06 5.60
N ILE A 398 -35.32 14.88 4.41
CA ILE A 398 -34.03 14.20 4.26
C ILE A 398 -32.94 14.94 5.01
N ALA A 399 -32.87 16.27 4.90
CA ALA A 399 -31.89 17.10 5.63
C ALA A 399 -32.04 16.91 7.15
N LYS A 400 -33.27 16.93 7.67
CA LYS A 400 -33.53 16.69 9.09
C LYS A 400 -33.15 15.27 9.53
N GLY A 401 -33.46 14.26 8.70
CA GLY A 401 -33.17 12.85 9.00
C GLY A 401 -31.68 12.50 8.93
N SER A 402 -30.91 13.18 8.09
CA SER A 402 -29.46 12.97 7.93
C SER A 402 -28.61 13.82 8.87
N GLY A 403 -29.21 14.71 9.67
CA GLY A 403 -28.46 15.66 10.50
C GLY A 403 -27.69 16.71 9.69
N THR A 404 -28.06 16.91 8.43
CA THR A 404 -27.43 17.88 7.52
C THR A 404 -28.35 19.07 7.23
N ASN A 405 -27.92 20.01 6.41
CA ASN A 405 -28.75 21.13 6.01
C ASN A 405 -29.29 20.93 4.58
N ILE A 406 -30.32 21.70 4.21
CA ILE A 406 -30.94 21.61 2.88
C ILE A 406 -29.99 21.96 1.72
N GLN A 407 -28.98 22.79 2.00
CA GLN A 407 -27.98 23.18 1.00
C GLN A 407 -27.09 22.00 0.62
N GLU A 408 -26.68 21.18 1.61
CA GLU A 408 -25.92 19.95 1.38
C GLU A 408 -26.72 18.92 0.60
N VAL A 409 -28.01 18.74 0.93
CA VAL A 409 -28.90 17.86 0.16
C VAL A 409 -29.03 18.35 -1.30
N ASN A 410 -29.21 19.65 -1.52
CA ASN A 410 -29.27 20.21 -2.87
C ASN A 410 -27.96 20.07 -3.63
N LYS A 411 -26.82 20.25 -2.96
CA LYS A 411 -25.47 20.07 -3.52
C LYS A 411 -25.29 18.63 -3.98
N LEU A 412 -25.65 17.66 -3.13
CA LEU A 412 -25.58 16.24 -3.47
C LEU A 412 -26.44 15.87 -4.70
N ILE A 413 -27.69 16.35 -4.74
CA ILE A 413 -28.59 16.09 -5.88
C ILE A 413 -27.99 16.66 -7.17
N LYS A 414 -27.43 17.88 -7.12
CA LYS A 414 -26.77 18.51 -8.27
C LYS A 414 -25.52 17.71 -8.71
N GLN A 415 -24.70 17.28 -7.78
CA GLN A 415 -23.52 16.43 -8.08
C GLN A 415 -23.94 15.10 -8.71
N PHE A 416 -24.96 14.44 -8.16
CA PHE A 416 -25.50 13.21 -8.70
C PHE A 416 -25.99 13.40 -10.16
N GLU A 417 -26.74 14.46 -10.45
CA GLU A 417 -27.21 14.77 -11.81
C GLU A 417 -26.06 15.03 -12.78
N GLN A 418 -25.01 15.74 -12.32
CA GLN A 418 -23.80 15.98 -13.12
C GLN A 418 -23.07 14.67 -13.42
N THR A 419 -22.89 13.82 -12.41
CA THR A 419 -22.26 12.49 -12.56
C THR A 419 -23.06 11.62 -13.54
N ARG A 420 -24.38 11.59 -13.41
CA ARG A 420 -25.27 10.85 -14.32
C ARG A 420 -25.14 11.33 -15.78
N LYS A 421 -25.12 12.64 -16.01
CA LYS A 421 -24.91 13.23 -17.36
C LYS A 421 -23.52 12.86 -17.92
N MET A 422 -22.47 12.95 -17.10
CA MET A 422 -21.12 12.61 -17.53
C MET A 422 -21.01 11.13 -17.93
N MET A 423 -21.56 10.22 -17.14
CA MET A 423 -21.58 8.78 -17.45
C MET A 423 -22.34 8.47 -18.73
N GLN A 424 -23.45 9.15 -18.99
CA GLN A 424 -24.18 9.01 -20.24
C GLN A 424 -23.37 9.48 -21.46
N MET A 425 -22.60 10.55 -21.32
CA MET A 425 -21.71 11.01 -22.40
C MET A 425 -20.60 9.99 -22.68
N MET A 426 -20.07 9.32 -21.66
CA MET A 426 -19.00 8.33 -21.81
C MET A 426 -19.48 7.02 -22.44
N THR A 427 -20.74 6.61 -22.24
CA THR A 427 -21.30 5.36 -22.78
C THR A 427 -21.99 5.50 -24.13
N GLY A 428 -22.16 6.71 -24.63
CA GLY A 428 -22.79 6.97 -25.93
C GLY A 428 -21.80 7.01 -27.11
N ASN A 429 -22.26 6.71 -28.33
CA ASN A 429 -21.47 6.82 -29.59
C ASN A 429 -20.80 8.19 -29.83
N LYS A 430 -21.09 9.19 -28.98
CA LYS A 430 -20.45 10.52 -29.00
C LYS A 430 -18.97 10.49 -28.60
N MET A 431 -18.54 9.53 -27.79
CA MET A 431 -17.12 9.39 -27.45
C MET A 431 -16.30 8.88 -28.64
N ALA A 432 -16.84 7.96 -29.45
CA ALA A 432 -16.23 7.52 -30.71
C ALA A 432 -16.13 8.67 -31.72
N GLN A 433 -17.17 9.53 -31.80
CA GLN A 433 -17.13 10.73 -32.62
C GLN A 433 -16.18 11.81 -32.11
N MET A 434 -16.06 11.98 -30.78
CA MET A 434 -15.14 12.95 -30.17
C MET A 434 -13.68 12.50 -30.30
N MET A 435 -13.39 11.21 -30.12
CA MET A 435 -12.08 10.62 -30.43
C MET A 435 -11.75 10.67 -31.93
N GLY A 436 -12.74 10.48 -32.81
CA GLY A 436 -12.59 10.64 -34.25
C GLY A 436 -12.26 12.10 -34.66
N ARG A 437 -12.84 13.09 -33.97
CA ARG A 437 -12.53 14.53 -34.21
C ARG A 437 -11.15 14.94 -33.61
N MET A 438 -10.74 14.34 -32.50
CA MET A 438 -9.38 14.57 -31.92
C MET A 438 -8.27 13.93 -32.77
N LYS A 439 -8.53 12.84 -33.51
CA LYS A 439 -7.58 12.25 -34.47
C LYS A 439 -7.31 13.14 -35.69
N GLY A 440 -8.11 14.18 -35.93
CA GLY A 440 -7.96 15.12 -37.05
C GLY A 440 -7.22 16.44 -36.70
N MET A 441 -6.75 16.65 -35.47
CA MET A 441 -5.97 17.86 -35.14
C MET A 441 -4.48 17.63 -35.40
N PRO A 442 -3.83 18.50 -36.20
CA PRO A 442 -2.40 18.39 -36.45
C PRO A 442 -1.62 18.78 -35.18
N GLY A 443 -0.88 17.83 -34.59
CA GLY A 443 0.01 18.10 -33.46
C GLY A 443 0.04 17.10 -32.30
N MET A 444 -0.73 15.99 -32.35
CA MET A 444 -0.64 14.96 -31.31
C MET A 444 0.14 13.73 -31.77
N PRO A 445 1.05 13.17 -30.92
CA PRO A 445 1.78 11.98 -31.24
C PRO A 445 0.85 10.76 -31.32
N LYS A 446 1.05 9.91 -32.34
CA LYS A 446 0.36 8.62 -32.51
C LYS A 446 0.72 7.70 -31.34
N MET A 447 -0.26 7.25 -30.57
CA MET A 447 -0.07 6.12 -29.67
C MET A 447 0.13 4.83 -30.49
N PRO A 448 1.16 4.02 -30.20
CA PRO A 448 1.31 2.72 -30.83
C PRO A 448 0.41 1.69 -30.14
N GLY A 449 -0.37 0.96 -30.90
CA GLY A 449 -0.97 -0.31 -30.53
C GLY A 449 -2.40 -0.24 -30.00
N MET A 450 -3.38 -0.16 -30.88
CA MET A 450 -4.64 -0.89 -30.85
C MET A 450 -4.94 -1.32 -32.28
#